data_5dcc2676e387cad9a39ed5ca01c0caa1
#
_entry.id   5dcc2676e387cad9a39ed5ca01c0caa1
#
_cell.length_a   1.000
_cell.length_b   1.000
_cell.length_c   1.000
_cell.angle_alpha   90.00
_cell.angle_beta   90.00
_cell.angle_gamma   90.00
#
_symmetry.space_group_name_H-M   'P 1'
#
loop_
_entity.id
_entity.type
_entity.pdbx_description
1 polymer ?
#
loop_
_entity_poly.entity_id
_entity_poly.type
_entity_poly.pdbx_seq_one_letter_code
_entity_poly.pdbx_strand_id
1 'polypeptide(L)'
;RQRQMCIRDRIVAILTLGRSLDRHEALAEMEKGMASAGIIMLVTGGGGALGQIIKDSGLGTFMAEGLAKTAIPIIILPLLIATAMRFIQGSGTVAMTTAASITAPIIAASGVSPILGAVACCVGSLFFGYFNDSYFWVVNRTLGVSEAKDQLTIWSVTSTVAWAVGVVEVLILNIFM
;
A
#
# COMPACT_ATOMS: atom_id res chain seq x y z
N ARG A 1 0.19 -24.61 1.45
CA ARG A 1 0.74 -24.12 2.73
C ARG A 1 0.07 -22.82 3.21
N GLN A 2 -0.10 -21.79 2.37
CA GLN A 2 -0.75 -20.52 2.74
C GLN A 2 -2.21 -20.70 3.23
N ARG A 3 -3.04 -21.51 2.55
CA ARG A 3 -4.43 -21.76 2.98
C ARG A 3 -4.51 -22.40 4.36
N GLN A 4 -3.58 -23.28 4.72
CA GLN A 4 -3.56 -23.93 6.03
C GLN A 4 -3.17 -22.96 7.15
N MET A 5 -2.26 -22.02 6.90
CA MET A 5 -1.95 -20.94 7.83
C MET A 5 -3.18 -20.08 8.11
N CYS A 6 -3.84 -19.58 7.08
CA CYS A 6 -5.04 -18.75 7.25
C CYS A 6 -6.18 -19.44 8.01
N ILE A 7 -6.37 -20.76 7.84
CA ILE A 7 -7.37 -21.51 8.58
C ILE A 7 -6.97 -21.65 10.05
N ARG A 8 -5.71 -21.96 10.33
CA ARG A 8 -5.20 -22.06 11.71
C ARG A 8 -5.29 -20.71 12.43
N ASP A 9 -4.89 -19.62 11.79
CA ASP A 9 -4.97 -18.27 12.36
C ASP A 9 -6.41 -17.88 12.69
N ARG A 10 -7.38 -18.21 11.84
CA ARG A 10 -8.81 -17.99 12.10
C ARG A 10 -9.30 -18.81 13.28
N ILE A 11 -8.92 -20.09 13.37
CA ILE A 11 -9.30 -20.96 14.48
C ILE A 11 -8.72 -20.42 15.79
N VAL A 12 -7.43 -20.04 15.80
CA VAL A 12 -6.78 -19.45 16.96
C VAL A 12 -7.46 -18.15 17.36
N ALA A 13 -7.75 -17.26 16.41
CA ALA A 13 -8.44 -16.01 16.69
C ALA A 13 -9.85 -16.24 17.29
N ILE A 14 -10.62 -17.19 16.75
CA ILE A 14 -11.95 -17.54 17.29
C ILE A 14 -11.84 -18.11 18.71
N LEU A 15 -10.86 -18.97 18.97
CA LEU A 15 -10.69 -19.61 20.27
C LEU A 15 -10.14 -18.67 21.34
N THR A 16 -9.32 -17.70 20.96
CA THR A 16 -8.67 -16.76 21.90
C THR A 16 -9.49 -15.49 22.08
N LEU A 17 -9.86 -14.83 21.00
CA LEU A 17 -10.54 -13.54 21.01
C LEU A 17 -12.08 -13.71 21.09
N GLY A 18 -12.64 -14.71 20.40
CA GLY A 18 -14.07 -14.96 20.39
C GLY A 18 -14.63 -15.45 21.74
N ARG A 19 -13.75 -15.84 22.66
CA ARG A 19 -14.17 -16.28 24.01
C ARG A 19 -14.51 -15.10 24.94
N SER A 20 -14.02 -13.91 24.63
CA SER A 20 -14.23 -12.69 25.40
C SER A 20 -15.25 -11.72 24.77
N LEU A 21 -15.67 -11.99 23.54
CA LEU A 21 -16.61 -11.14 22.79
C LEU A 21 -18.02 -11.76 22.84
N ASP A 22 -19.03 -10.92 23.02
CA ASP A 22 -20.41 -11.34 22.80
C ASP A 22 -20.64 -11.64 21.31
N ARG A 23 -21.61 -12.50 21.00
CA ARG A 23 -21.92 -12.92 19.62
C ARG A 23 -22.19 -11.73 18.70
N HIS A 24 -22.84 -10.69 19.21
CA HIS A 24 -23.17 -9.49 18.45
C HIS A 24 -21.91 -8.68 18.09
N GLU A 25 -21.01 -8.53 19.05
CA GLU A 25 -19.72 -7.84 18.86
C GLU A 25 -18.82 -8.61 17.90
N ALA A 26 -18.75 -9.93 18.04
CA ALA A 26 -17.98 -10.78 17.14
C ALA A 26 -18.47 -10.70 15.69
N LEU A 27 -19.78 -10.67 15.46
CA LEU A 27 -20.35 -10.51 14.12
C LEU A 27 -20.05 -9.12 13.54
N ALA A 28 -20.14 -8.06 14.33
CA ALA A 28 -19.82 -6.70 13.89
C ALA A 28 -18.34 -6.55 13.49
N GLU A 29 -17.42 -7.16 14.24
CA GLU A 29 -15.99 -7.14 13.89
C GLU A 29 -15.68 -8.00 12.65
N MET A 30 -16.38 -9.12 12.47
CA MET A 30 -16.30 -9.92 11.24
C MET A 30 -16.80 -9.15 10.01
N GLU A 31 -17.90 -8.41 10.14
CA GLU A 31 -18.46 -7.58 9.08
C GLU A 31 -17.48 -6.47 8.66
N LYS A 32 -16.85 -5.78 9.61
CA LYS A 32 -15.80 -4.80 9.33
C LYS A 32 -14.60 -5.42 8.61
N GLY A 33 -14.19 -6.60 9.04
CA GLY A 33 -13.10 -7.35 8.40
C GLY A 33 -13.45 -7.74 6.95
N MET A 34 -14.66 -8.21 6.70
CA MET A 34 -15.14 -8.56 5.36
C MET A 34 -15.27 -7.35 4.45
N ALA A 35 -15.78 -6.22 4.96
CA ALA A 35 -15.86 -4.97 4.20
C ALA A 35 -14.47 -4.48 3.76
N SER A 36 -13.50 -4.50 4.67
CA SER A 36 -12.11 -4.15 4.35
C SER A 36 -11.49 -5.09 3.32
N ALA A 37 -11.68 -6.39 3.46
CA ALA A 37 -11.21 -7.38 2.50
C ALA A 37 -11.86 -7.22 1.13
N GLY A 38 -13.17 -6.93 1.10
CA GLY A 38 -13.93 -6.67 -0.13
C GLY A 38 -13.38 -5.50 -0.93
N ILE A 39 -13.06 -4.39 -0.26
CA ILE A 39 -12.45 -3.21 -0.90
C ILE A 39 -11.09 -3.56 -1.50
N ILE A 40 -10.24 -4.27 -0.74
CA ILE A 40 -8.92 -4.68 -1.24
C ILE A 40 -9.05 -5.58 -2.47
N MET A 41 -9.97 -6.55 -2.45
CA MET A 41 -10.22 -7.44 -3.59
C MET A 41 -10.72 -6.68 -4.82
N LEU A 42 -11.66 -5.74 -4.63
CA LEU A 42 -12.20 -4.91 -5.71
C LEU A 42 -11.13 -4.04 -6.35
N VAL A 43 -10.33 -3.35 -5.52
CA VAL A 43 -9.26 -2.47 -6.01
C VAL A 43 -8.16 -3.28 -6.70
N THR A 44 -7.76 -4.42 -6.13
CA THR A 44 -6.74 -5.29 -6.73
C THR A 44 -7.22 -5.88 -8.06
N GLY A 45 -8.48 -6.36 -8.11
CA GLY A 45 -9.08 -6.89 -9.33
C GLY A 45 -9.25 -5.82 -10.41
N GLY A 46 -9.80 -4.66 -10.05
CA GLY A 46 -9.96 -3.53 -10.97
C GLY A 46 -8.62 -2.96 -11.45
N GLY A 47 -7.66 -2.83 -10.55
CA GLY A 47 -6.30 -2.42 -10.89
C GLY A 47 -5.59 -3.42 -11.81
N GLY A 48 -5.78 -4.72 -11.58
CA GLY A 48 -5.28 -5.77 -12.46
C GLY A 48 -5.88 -5.72 -13.86
N ALA A 49 -7.20 -5.51 -13.96
CA ALA A 49 -7.89 -5.34 -15.25
C ALA A 49 -7.38 -4.10 -16.00
N LEU A 50 -7.22 -2.97 -15.30
CA LEU A 50 -6.67 -1.75 -15.87
C LEU A 50 -5.22 -1.97 -16.32
N GLY A 51 -4.40 -2.64 -15.51
CA GLY A 51 -3.02 -2.99 -15.86
C GLY A 51 -2.94 -3.85 -17.12
N GLN A 52 -3.86 -4.80 -17.30
CA GLN A 52 -3.94 -5.61 -18.51
C GLN A 52 -4.30 -4.75 -19.75
N ILE A 53 -5.27 -3.84 -19.63
CA ILE A 53 -5.63 -2.90 -20.70
C ILE A 53 -4.44 -2.02 -21.10
N ILE A 54 -3.69 -1.49 -20.13
CA ILE A 54 -2.48 -0.68 -20.36
C ILE A 54 -1.43 -1.50 -21.11
N LYS A 55 -1.26 -2.77 -20.74
CA LYS A 55 -0.34 -3.68 -21.40
C LYS A 55 -0.76 -3.97 -22.84
N ASP A 56 -2.02 -4.35 -23.05
CA ASP A 56 -2.55 -4.75 -24.36
C ASP A 56 -2.66 -3.56 -25.33
N SER A 57 -2.89 -2.35 -24.82
CA SER A 57 -2.92 -1.11 -25.63
C SER A 57 -1.54 -0.60 -26.07
N GLY A 58 -0.45 -1.17 -25.52
CA GLY A 58 0.90 -0.65 -25.74
C GLY A 58 1.20 0.69 -25.03
N LEU A 59 0.25 1.19 -24.25
CA LEU A 59 0.40 2.45 -23.52
C LEU A 59 1.57 2.40 -22.52
N GLY A 60 1.80 1.23 -21.92
CA GLY A 60 2.94 1.01 -21.00
C GLY A 60 4.28 1.25 -21.69
N THR A 61 4.47 0.71 -22.90
CA THR A 61 5.67 0.91 -23.71
C THR A 61 5.81 2.36 -24.12
N PHE A 62 4.74 2.98 -24.61
CA PHE A 62 4.75 4.40 -24.99
C PHE A 62 5.14 5.32 -23.82
N MET A 63 4.61 5.06 -22.63
CA MET A 63 4.96 5.83 -21.43
C MET A 63 6.40 5.59 -20.98
N ALA A 64 6.89 4.33 -21.06
CA ALA A 64 8.28 4.01 -20.74
C ALA A 64 9.26 4.71 -21.71
N GLU A 65 8.97 4.69 -23.02
CA GLU A 65 9.78 5.39 -24.02
C GLU A 65 9.73 6.92 -23.84
N GLY A 66 8.56 7.46 -23.48
CA GLY A 66 8.39 8.87 -23.17
C GLY A 66 9.23 9.30 -21.96
N LEU A 67 9.20 8.52 -20.89
CA LEU A 67 9.98 8.76 -19.69
C LEU A 67 11.47 8.54 -19.89
N ALA A 68 11.89 7.56 -20.71
CA ALA A 68 13.28 7.32 -21.04
C ALA A 68 13.95 8.51 -21.78
N LYS A 69 13.17 9.34 -22.45
CA LYS A 69 13.64 10.58 -23.08
C LYS A 69 13.80 11.75 -22.09
N THR A 70 13.28 11.59 -20.89
CA THR A 70 13.44 12.57 -19.80
C THR A 70 14.59 12.13 -18.89
N ALA A 71 15.24 13.07 -18.23
CA ALA A 71 16.28 12.76 -17.24
C ALA A 71 15.70 12.19 -15.90
N ILE A 72 14.41 11.90 -15.85
CA ILE A 72 13.73 11.43 -14.65
C ILE A 72 13.82 9.89 -14.61
N PRO A 73 14.37 9.30 -13.53
CA PRO A 73 14.36 7.85 -13.38
C PRO A 73 12.94 7.28 -13.38
N ILE A 74 12.70 6.24 -14.18
CA ILE A 74 11.37 5.60 -14.31
C ILE A 74 10.84 5.09 -12.97
N ILE A 75 11.74 4.74 -12.05
CA ILE A 75 11.41 4.27 -10.70
C ILE A 75 10.65 5.33 -9.86
N ILE A 76 10.73 6.60 -10.22
CA ILE A 76 9.97 7.67 -9.55
C ILE A 76 8.47 7.54 -9.80
N LEU A 77 8.06 6.96 -10.93
CA LEU A 77 6.64 6.84 -11.29
C LEU A 77 5.83 5.99 -10.29
N PRO A 78 6.20 4.73 -9.99
CA PRO A 78 5.51 3.93 -8.98
C PRO A 78 5.53 4.58 -7.60
N LEU A 79 6.62 5.22 -7.24
CA LEU A 79 6.76 5.95 -5.98
C LEU A 79 5.79 7.13 -5.89
N LEU A 80 5.69 7.96 -6.93
CA LEU A 80 4.76 9.11 -6.96
C LEU A 80 3.30 8.66 -6.95
N ILE A 81 2.94 7.64 -7.73
CA ILE A 81 1.57 7.13 -7.76
C ILE A 81 1.18 6.55 -6.41
N ALA A 82 2.05 5.75 -5.78
CA ALA A 82 1.78 5.20 -4.45
C ALA A 82 1.64 6.31 -3.39
N THR A 83 2.49 7.33 -3.44
CA THR A 83 2.44 8.50 -2.54
C THR A 83 1.13 9.28 -2.71
N ALA A 84 0.73 9.56 -3.95
CA ALA A 84 -0.53 10.25 -4.24
C ALA A 84 -1.75 9.43 -3.77
N MET A 85 -1.77 8.14 -4.06
CA MET A 85 -2.84 7.23 -3.63
C MET A 85 -2.91 7.13 -2.11
N ARG A 86 -1.77 7.08 -1.43
CA ARG A 86 -1.69 7.08 0.04
C ARG A 86 -2.32 8.33 0.63
N PHE A 87 -1.98 9.49 0.09
CA PHE A 87 -2.52 10.76 0.55
C PHE A 87 -4.03 10.87 0.35
N ILE A 88 -4.54 10.41 -0.81
CA ILE A 88 -5.98 10.48 -1.14
C ILE A 88 -6.79 9.47 -0.34
N GLN A 89 -6.36 8.20 -0.29
CA GLN A 89 -7.15 7.10 0.27
C GLN A 89 -6.86 6.81 1.74
N GLY A 90 -5.69 7.18 2.24
CA GLY A 90 -5.24 6.92 3.60
C GLY A 90 -4.79 5.49 3.89
N SER A 91 -5.16 4.50 3.08
CA SER A 91 -4.75 3.10 3.26
C SER A 91 -3.44 2.79 2.55
N GLY A 92 -2.38 2.45 3.30
CA GLY A 92 -1.09 2.05 2.73
C GLY A 92 -1.20 0.80 1.85
N THR A 93 -1.94 -0.21 2.29
CA THR A 93 -2.13 -1.46 1.53
C THR A 93 -2.81 -1.21 0.19
N VAL A 94 -3.87 -0.41 0.16
CA VAL A 94 -4.57 -0.06 -1.07
C VAL A 94 -3.70 0.81 -1.97
N ALA A 95 -2.97 1.77 -1.41
CA ALA A 95 -2.07 2.64 -2.17
C ALA A 95 -0.97 1.84 -2.88
N MET A 96 -0.25 0.96 -2.17
CA MET A 96 0.82 0.18 -2.80
C MET A 96 0.30 -0.84 -3.83
N THR A 97 -0.83 -1.50 -3.57
CA THR A 97 -1.37 -2.50 -4.51
C THR A 97 -1.92 -1.84 -5.77
N THR A 98 -2.60 -0.70 -5.63
CA THR A 98 -3.10 0.08 -6.77
C THR A 98 -1.94 0.62 -7.61
N ALA A 99 -0.94 1.24 -6.97
CA ALA A 99 0.23 1.74 -7.67
C ALA A 99 0.98 0.62 -8.40
N ALA A 100 1.19 -0.53 -7.75
CA ALA A 100 1.82 -1.68 -8.37
C ALA A 100 1.05 -2.19 -9.59
N SER A 101 -0.29 -2.30 -9.48
CA SER A 101 -1.14 -2.75 -10.58
C SER A 101 -1.07 -1.81 -11.80
N ILE A 102 -1.03 -0.51 -11.58
CA ILE A 102 -0.94 0.49 -12.66
C ILE A 102 0.45 0.54 -13.27
N THR A 103 1.50 0.46 -12.45
CA THR A 103 2.87 0.68 -12.91
C THR A 103 3.58 -0.60 -13.39
N ALA A 104 3.09 -1.78 -13.02
CA ALA A 104 3.70 -3.05 -13.41
C ALA A 104 3.97 -3.19 -14.92
N PRO A 105 3.02 -2.89 -15.84
CA PRO A 105 3.29 -2.98 -17.28
C PRO A 105 4.33 -1.97 -17.76
N ILE A 106 4.41 -0.79 -17.13
CA ILE A 106 5.37 0.26 -17.47
C ILE A 106 6.79 -0.16 -17.02
N ILE A 107 6.92 -0.66 -15.80
CA ILE A 107 8.18 -1.18 -15.26
C ILE A 107 8.66 -2.37 -16.09
N ALA A 108 7.78 -3.31 -16.45
CA ALA A 108 8.14 -4.45 -17.29
C ALA A 108 8.64 -4.03 -18.68
N ALA A 109 8.11 -2.95 -19.25
CA ALA A 109 8.53 -2.43 -20.57
C ALA A 109 9.82 -1.60 -20.49
N SER A 110 10.19 -1.07 -19.33
CA SER A 110 11.32 -0.15 -19.16
C SER A 110 12.67 -0.84 -18.89
N GLY A 111 12.67 -2.14 -18.60
CA GLY A 111 13.87 -2.88 -18.20
C GLY A 111 14.32 -2.65 -16.75
N VAL A 112 13.59 -1.84 -15.99
CA VAL A 112 13.82 -1.66 -14.55
C VAL A 112 13.43 -2.93 -13.80
N SER A 113 14.18 -3.28 -12.76
CA SER A 113 13.88 -4.46 -11.94
C SER A 113 12.45 -4.39 -11.35
N PRO A 114 11.61 -5.42 -11.60
CA PRO A 114 10.26 -5.46 -11.01
C PRO A 114 10.26 -5.45 -9.48
N ILE A 115 11.33 -5.99 -8.88
CA ILE A 115 11.52 -5.98 -7.42
C ILE A 115 11.67 -4.54 -6.94
N LEU A 116 12.50 -3.76 -7.61
CA LEU A 116 12.70 -2.36 -7.26
C LEU A 116 11.42 -1.54 -7.46
N GLY A 117 10.67 -1.80 -8.54
CA GLY A 117 9.34 -1.22 -8.75
C GLY A 117 8.36 -1.51 -7.61
N ALA A 118 8.34 -2.75 -7.13
CA ALA A 118 7.51 -3.13 -5.98
C ALA A 118 7.96 -2.43 -4.68
N VAL A 119 9.28 -2.34 -4.43
CA VAL A 119 9.83 -1.61 -3.28
C VAL A 119 9.45 -0.13 -3.35
N ALA A 120 9.52 0.50 -4.53
CA ALA A 120 9.10 1.90 -4.72
C ALA A 120 7.61 2.13 -4.38
N CYS A 121 6.73 1.19 -4.77
CA CYS A 121 5.32 1.24 -4.38
C CYS A 121 5.13 1.11 -2.86
N CYS A 122 5.87 0.22 -2.20
CA CYS A 122 5.84 0.06 -0.75
C CYS A 122 6.30 1.33 -0.04
N VAL A 123 7.42 1.90 -0.48
CA VAL A 123 7.97 3.16 0.08
C VAL A 123 6.99 4.31 -0.13
N GLY A 124 6.43 4.48 -1.34
CA GLY A 124 5.44 5.51 -1.62
C GLY A 124 4.22 5.43 -0.70
N SER A 125 3.82 4.21 -0.32
CA SER A 125 2.68 3.98 0.56
C SER A 125 2.93 4.35 2.04
N LEU A 126 4.15 4.68 2.43
CA LEU A 126 4.48 5.14 3.79
C LEU A 126 4.20 6.63 4.01
N PHE A 127 3.98 7.41 2.93
CA PHE A 127 3.83 8.84 3.02
C PHE A 127 2.69 9.26 3.95
N PHE A 128 2.93 10.24 4.74
CA PHE A 128 2.03 11.01 5.59
C PHE A 128 0.70 10.32 5.95
N GLY A 129 0.76 9.39 6.90
CA GLY A 129 -0.44 8.77 7.46
C GLY A 129 -1.17 9.75 8.38
N TYR A 130 -2.48 9.93 8.22
CA TYR A 130 -3.29 10.82 9.05
C TYR A 130 -4.64 10.17 9.37
N PHE A 131 -5.62 10.94 9.83
CA PHE A 131 -6.89 10.44 10.37
C PHE A 131 -7.73 9.58 9.40
N ASN A 132 -7.47 9.57 8.11
CA ASN A 132 -8.10 8.68 7.13
C ASN A 132 -7.49 7.27 7.10
N ASP A 133 -6.38 7.06 7.82
CA ASP A 133 -5.73 5.77 7.98
C ASP A 133 -6.27 5.05 9.24
N SER A 134 -6.80 3.86 9.06
CA SER A 134 -7.28 3.05 10.19
C SER A 134 -6.17 2.76 11.21
N TYR A 135 -4.92 2.59 10.74
CA TYR A 135 -3.79 2.30 11.59
C TYR A 135 -3.35 3.50 12.44
N PHE A 136 -3.58 4.72 11.96
CA PHE A 136 -3.41 5.95 12.74
C PHE A 136 -4.18 5.88 14.07
N TRP A 137 -5.42 5.45 14.02
CA TRP A 137 -6.26 5.34 15.21
C TRP A 137 -5.83 4.19 16.14
N VAL A 138 -5.41 3.06 15.57
CA VAL A 138 -4.92 1.92 16.35
C VAL A 138 -3.69 2.31 17.15
N VAL A 139 -2.69 2.91 16.52
CA VAL A 139 -1.44 3.30 17.18
C VAL A 139 -1.69 4.35 18.26
N ASN A 140 -2.40 5.42 17.93
CA ASN A 140 -2.63 6.51 18.88
C ASN A 140 -3.45 6.06 20.09
N ARG A 141 -4.46 5.20 19.89
CA ARG A 141 -5.24 4.63 21.01
C ARG A 141 -4.40 3.69 21.88
N THR A 142 -3.53 2.88 21.26
CA THR A 142 -2.65 1.97 21.99
C THR A 142 -1.63 2.72 22.84
N LEU A 143 -1.15 3.87 22.35
CA LEU A 143 -0.23 4.74 23.07
C LEU A 143 -0.93 5.67 24.07
N GLY A 144 -2.27 5.68 24.11
CA GLY A 144 -3.04 6.54 25.01
C GLY A 144 -3.00 8.04 24.64
N VAL A 145 -2.64 8.35 23.39
CA VAL A 145 -2.52 9.74 22.93
C VAL A 145 -3.89 10.26 22.49
N SER A 146 -4.38 11.32 23.14
CA SER A 146 -5.69 11.91 22.88
C SER A 146 -5.65 13.23 22.14
N GLU A 147 -4.56 14.00 22.26
CA GLU A 147 -4.44 15.29 21.59
C GLU A 147 -4.13 15.13 20.10
N ALA A 148 -4.91 15.78 19.23
CA ALA A 148 -4.77 15.67 17.78
C ALA A 148 -3.39 16.09 17.26
N LYS A 149 -2.78 17.08 17.88
CA LYS A 149 -1.41 17.53 17.53
C LYS A 149 -0.37 16.45 17.79
N ASP A 150 -0.44 15.80 18.94
CA ASP A 150 0.49 14.76 19.33
C ASP A 150 0.27 13.49 18.49
N GLN A 151 -0.98 13.16 18.17
CA GLN A 151 -1.33 12.06 17.28
C GLN A 151 -0.71 12.24 15.89
N LEU A 152 -0.82 13.44 15.31
CA LEU A 152 -0.20 13.77 14.03
C LEU A 152 1.32 13.76 14.12
N THR A 153 1.89 14.29 15.20
CA THR A 153 3.34 14.31 15.37
C THR A 153 3.91 12.90 15.48
N ILE A 154 3.31 12.05 16.28
CA ILE A 154 3.80 10.69 16.52
C ILE A 154 3.67 9.83 15.26
N TRP A 155 2.57 9.90 14.54
CA TRP A 155 2.32 9.01 13.40
C TRP A 155 2.70 9.64 12.05
N SER A 156 2.18 10.84 11.76
CA SER A 156 2.35 11.44 10.42
C SER A 156 3.78 11.91 10.17
N VAL A 157 4.43 12.50 11.18
CA VAL A 157 5.83 12.92 11.03
C VAL A 157 6.74 11.70 10.91
N THR A 158 6.54 10.69 11.75
CA THR A 158 7.37 9.47 11.71
C THR A 158 7.22 8.73 10.38
N SER A 159 5.99 8.58 9.88
CA SER A 159 5.75 7.95 8.58
C SER A 159 6.34 8.75 7.42
N THR A 160 6.30 10.08 7.49
CA THR A 160 6.91 10.95 6.48
C THR A 160 8.43 10.87 6.48
N VAL A 161 9.05 10.80 7.66
CA VAL A 161 10.51 10.57 7.77
C VAL A 161 10.90 9.22 7.19
N ALA A 162 10.15 8.15 7.53
CA ALA A 162 10.38 6.83 6.97
C ALA A 162 10.22 6.81 5.44
N TRP A 163 9.21 7.52 4.91
CA TRP A 163 9.04 7.72 3.47
C TRP A 163 10.24 8.43 2.85
N ALA A 164 10.71 9.54 3.43
CA ALA A 164 11.82 10.30 2.89
C ALA A 164 13.12 9.50 2.84
N VAL A 165 13.42 8.75 3.91
CA VAL A 165 14.57 7.83 3.94
C VAL A 165 14.43 6.74 2.89
N GLY A 166 13.26 6.10 2.80
CA GLY A 166 12.99 5.06 1.80
C GLY A 166 13.09 5.58 0.36
N VAL A 167 12.68 6.83 0.08
CA VAL A 167 12.88 7.46 -1.23
C VAL A 167 14.37 7.52 -1.58
N VAL A 168 15.19 7.97 -0.66
CA VAL A 168 16.65 8.03 -0.86
C VAL A 168 17.22 6.64 -1.11
N GLU A 169 16.79 5.63 -0.33
CA GLU A 169 17.22 4.24 -0.51
C GLU A 169 16.83 3.68 -1.87
N VAL A 170 15.60 3.90 -2.32
CA VAL A 170 15.12 3.47 -3.65
C VAL A 170 15.94 4.12 -4.77
N LEU A 171 16.27 5.41 -4.65
CA LEU A 171 17.08 6.09 -5.64
C LEU A 171 18.53 5.57 -5.66
N ILE A 172 19.11 5.29 -4.51
CA ILE A 172 20.44 4.68 -4.42
C ILE A 172 20.41 3.27 -5.04
N LEU A 173 19.46 2.43 -4.68
CA LEU A 173 19.33 1.08 -5.24
C LEU A 173 19.14 1.09 -6.75
N ASN A 174 18.44 2.09 -7.29
CA ASN A 174 18.26 2.23 -8.74
C ASN A 174 19.57 2.52 -9.50
N ILE A 175 20.61 2.99 -8.80
CA ILE A 175 21.95 3.20 -9.43
C ILE A 175 22.71 1.87 -9.53
N PHE A 176 22.47 0.95 -8.58
CA PHE A 176 23.22 -0.32 -8.49
C PHE A 176 22.49 -1.51 -9.13
N MET A 177 21.21 -1.40 -9.43
CA MET A 177 20.38 -2.46 -10.02
C MET A 177 19.90 -2.12 -11.41
#